data_1d4bd8e5f14b9fdbcfd1833b39dd2582
#
_entry.id   1d4bd8e5f14b9fdbcfd1833b39dd2582
#
_cell.length_a   1.000
_cell.length_b   1.000
_cell.length_c   1.000
_cell.angle_alpha   90.00
_cell.angle_beta   90.00
_cell.angle_gamma   90.00
#
_symmetry.space_group_name_H-M   'P 1'
#
loop_
_entity.id
_entity.type
_entity.pdbx_description
1 polymer ?
#
loop_
_entity_poly.entity_id
_entity_poly.type
_entity_poly.pdbx_seq_one_letter_code
_entity_poly.pdbx_strand_id
1 'polypeptide(L)'
;SDATTEGNKKMVRKHPFAYCVCTAGDSIGLTIENLNDTIALNASLQALGITEVSASYSLIMPESYVGLPFMDVDPKEREVRKKSKSAQELSVICEEIFDRKEGVNRLVKGPIPWFFTKVVGGFFEKVLITDKRFHVEKDKCVKCGICANVCPVGDIKGGHGEYPEWLHHKDCLTCFTCYHHCPHHAIEFGRQTQKKGQYFYK
;
A
#
# COMPACT_ATOMS: atom_id res chain seq x y z
N SER A 1 38.65 -54.18 4.15
CA SER A 1 37.51 -53.71 4.92
C SER A 1 37.59 -52.22 5.13
N ASP A 2 37.06 -51.51 4.12
CA ASP A 2 37.01 -50.03 4.09
C ASP A 2 35.68 -49.54 4.66
N ALA A 3 35.77 -48.86 5.76
CA ALA A 3 34.65 -48.17 6.34
C ALA A 3 34.52 -46.80 5.66
N THR A 4 33.54 -46.70 4.83
CA THR A 4 33.12 -45.42 4.21
C THR A 4 32.51 -44.52 5.29
N THR A 5 33.23 -43.47 5.63
CA THR A 5 32.77 -42.36 6.48
C THR A 5 31.84 -41.48 5.64
N GLU A 6 30.56 -41.74 5.70
CA GLU A 6 29.56 -40.80 5.19
C GLU A 6 29.58 -39.52 6.04
N GLY A 7 30.12 -38.47 5.42
CA GLY A 7 30.19 -37.14 5.98
C GLY A 7 28.78 -36.57 6.20
N ASN A 8 28.42 -36.44 7.46
CA ASN A 8 27.21 -35.76 7.93
C ASN A 8 27.26 -34.27 7.48
N LYS A 9 26.74 -34.01 6.30
CA LYS A 9 26.55 -32.63 5.80
C LYS A 9 25.51 -31.98 6.73
N LYS A 10 25.99 -31.33 7.78
CA LYS A 10 25.19 -30.41 8.60
C LYS A 10 24.46 -29.49 7.64
N MET A 11 23.16 -29.67 7.49
CA MET A 11 22.29 -28.74 6.76
C MET A 11 22.42 -27.42 7.50
N VAL A 12 23.23 -26.50 6.96
CA VAL A 12 23.29 -25.11 7.41
C VAL A 12 21.87 -24.58 7.21
N ARG A 13 21.12 -24.37 8.28
CA ARG A 13 19.84 -23.69 8.24
C ARG A 13 20.14 -22.29 7.70
N LYS A 14 19.81 -22.07 6.42
CA LYS A 14 19.84 -20.74 5.86
C LYS A 14 18.94 -19.88 6.71
N HIS A 15 19.43 -18.70 7.10
CA HIS A 15 18.58 -17.71 7.76
C HIS A 15 17.32 -17.46 6.93
N PRO A 16 16.16 -17.23 7.58
CA PRO A 16 14.95 -16.86 6.86
C PRO A 16 15.25 -15.58 6.05
N PHE A 17 14.86 -15.57 4.79
CA PHE A 17 14.99 -14.38 3.95
C PHE A 17 13.66 -13.62 3.98
N ALA A 18 13.63 -12.50 4.66
CA ALA A 18 12.49 -11.61 4.71
C ALA A 18 12.71 -10.41 3.78
N TYR A 19 11.76 -10.09 2.94
CA TYR A 19 11.85 -8.93 2.07
C TYR A 19 10.59 -8.08 2.12
N CYS A 20 10.72 -6.82 1.75
CA CYS A 20 9.61 -5.89 1.61
C CYS A 20 9.64 -5.20 0.25
N VAL A 21 8.51 -5.18 -0.46
CA VAL A 21 8.29 -4.35 -1.65
C VAL A 21 7.15 -3.39 -1.33
N CYS A 22 7.44 -2.10 -1.26
CA CYS A 22 6.48 -1.06 -0.92
C CYS A 22 6.13 -0.22 -2.15
N THR A 23 4.84 -0.02 -2.42
CA THR A 23 4.38 0.89 -3.48
C THR A 23 4.01 2.25 -2.90
N ALA A 24 4.30 3.32 -3.63
CA ALA A 24 3.94 4.69 -3.23
C ALA A 24 3.74 5.58 -4.46
N GLY A 25 2.99 6.67 -4.32
CA GLY A 25 2.83 7.68 -5.38
C GLY A 25 4.13 8.44 -5.67
N ASP A 26 4.83 8.85 -4.61
CA ASP A 26 6.07 9.64 -4.73
C ASP A 26 7.22 9.10 -3.86
N SER A 27 6.96 8.81 -2.59
CA SER A 27 8.00 8.35 -1.65
C SER A 27 7.40 7.53 -0.52
N ILE A 28 8.26 6.71 0.11
CA ILE A 28 7.85 5.82 1.22
C ILE A 28 8.20 6.35 2.61
N GLY A 29 8.90 7.50 2.71
CA GLY A 29 9.33 8.04 4.01
C GLY A 29 10.17 7.05 4.81
N LEU A 30 9.81 6.84 6.08
CA LEU A 30 10.43 5.88 7.01
C LEU A 30 9.65 4.56 7.12
N THR A 31 8.95 4.14 6.07
CA THR A 31 8.11 2.93 6.12
C THR A 31 8.91 1.67 6.50
N ILE A 32 10.12 1.51 5.96
CA ILE A 32 10.94 0.33 6.22
C ILE A 32 11.51 0.35 7.65
N GLU A 33 11.92 1.51 8.14
CA GLU A 33 12.35 1.67 9.52
C GLU A 33 11.21 1.30 10.50
N ASN A 34 10.01 1.84 10.29
CA ASN A 34 8.84 1.51 11.12
C ASN A 34 8.47 0.02 11.02
N LEU A 35 8.62 -0.61 9.85
CA LEU A 35 8.41 -2.04 9.67
C LEU A 35 9.42 -2.85 10.48
N ASN A 36 10.70 -2.51 10.41
CA ASN A 36 11.75 -3.21 11.16
C ASN A 36 11.58 -3.03 12.68
N ASP A 37 11.18 -1.84 13.15
CA ASP A 37 10.82 -1.62 14.55
C ASP A 37 9.65 -2.55 14.98
N THR A 38 8.65 -2.72 14.11
CA THR A 38 7.51 -3.62 14.37
C THR A 38 7.94 -5.08 14.39
N ILE A 39 8.80 -5.50 13.45
CA ILE A 39 9.38 -6.85 13.41
C ILE A 39 10.18 -7.14 14.69
N ALA A 40 11.00 -6.19 15.13
CA ALA A 40 11.82 -6.31 16.34
C ALA A 40 10.98 -6.48 17.62
N LEU A 41 9.75 -6.01 17.63
CA LEU A 41 8.82 -6.18 18.75
C LEU A 41 7.94 -7.44 18.63
N ASN A 42 7.98 -8.16 17.51
CA ASN A 42 7.13 -9.32 17.27
C ASN A 42 7.83 -10.63 17.68
N ALA A 43 7.44 -11.18 18.84
CA ALA A 43 8.03 -12.39 19.39
C ALA A 43 7.95 -13.62 18.45
N SER A 44 6.89 -13.75 17.66
CA SER A 44 6.73 -14.85 16.70
C SER A 44 7.73 -14.78 15.56
N LEU A 45 7.99 -13.57 15.02
CA LEU A 45 9.00 -13.37 13.99
C LEU A 45 10.41 -13.56 14.53
N GLN A 46 10.68 -13.07 15.75
CA GLN A 46 11.95 -13.29 16.44
C GLN A 46 12.24 -14.78 16.65
N ALA A 47 11.24 -15.55 17.06
CA ALA A 47 11.37 -17.00 17.23
C ALA A 47 11.68 -17.74 15.92
N LEU A 48 11.29 -17.17 14.77
CA LEU A 48 11.64 -17.66 13.42
C LEU A 48 13.02 -17.19 12.96
N GLY A 49 13.71 -16.34 13.73
CA GLY A 49 15.00 -15.75 13.36
C GLY A 49 14.89 -14.56 12.41
N ILE A 50 13.70 -13.94 12.29
CA ILE A 50 13.45 -12.74 11.51
C ILE A 50 13.51 -11.54 12.44
N THR A 51 14.60 -10.79 12.37
CA THR A 51 14.85 -9.59 13.21
C THR A 51 14.61 -8.29 12.45
N GLU A 52 14.73 -8.34 11.12
CA GLU A 52 14.51 -7.23 10.19
C GLU A 52 14.31 -7.80 8.77
N VAL A 53 13.97 -6.94 7.81
CA VAL A 53 13.94 -7.35 6.41
C VAL A 53 15.35 -7.44 5.83
N SER A 54 15.66 -8.56 5.16
CA SER A 54 16.95 -8.81 4.50
C SER A 54 17.14 -7.97 3.24
N ALA A 55 16.05 -7.57 2.59
CA ALA A 55 16.04 -6.72 1.41
C ALA A 55 14.77 -5.86 1.37
N SER A 56 14.92 -4.60 0.92
CA SER A 56 13.82 -3.66 0.86
C SER A 56 13.81 -2.84 -0.43
N TYR A 57 12.63 -2.70 -1.00
CA TYR A 57 12.40 -2.08 -2.30
C TYR A 57 11.21 -1.13 -2.24
N SER A 58 11.24 -0.06 -3.03
CA SER A 58 10.09 0.78 -3.30
C SER A 58 9.83 0.88 -4.80
N LEU A 59 8.55 0.78 -5.19
CA LEU A 59 8.09 1.02 -6.55
C LEU A 59 7.22 2.29 -6.56
N ILE A 60 7.61 3.26 -7.38
CA ILE A 60 6.83 4.49 -7.52
C ILE A 60 5.75 4.28 -8.56
N MET A 61 4.52 4.19 -8.06
CA MET A 61 3.30 3.94 -8.84
C MET A 61 2.54 5.25 -9.09
N PRO A 62 1.57 5.25 -10.01
CA PRO A 62 0.73 6.43 -10.21
C PRO A 62 0.07 6.91 -8.93
N GLU A 63 -0.03 8.24 -8.78
CA GLU A 63 -0.69 8.85 -7.63
C GLU A 63 -2.20 8.61 -7.68
N SER A 64 -2.76 8.25 -6.55
CA SER A 64 -4.20 7.97 -6.42
C SER A 64 -4.84 8.63 -5.20
N TYR A 65 -4.07 9.36 -4.37
CA TYR A 65 -4.66 10.00 -3.21
C TYR A 65 -5.33 11.32 -3.57
N VAL A 66 -6.63 11.42 -3.33
CA VAL A 66 -7.47 12.58 -3.68
C VAL A 66 -8.07 13.30 -2.46
N GLY A 67 -7.71 12.87 -1.26
CA GLY A 67 -8.31 13.36 -0.01
C GLY A 67 -7.91 14.78 0.40
N LEU A 68 -6.85 15.36 -0.16
CA LEU A 68 -6.44 16.73 0.11
C LEU A 68 -6.75 17.65 -1.08
N PRO A 69 -7.05 18.95 -0.85
CA PRO A 69 -7.46 19.87 -1.92
C PRO A 69 -6.47 19.97 -3.08
N PHE A 70 -5.17 19.90 -2.78
CA PHE A 70 -4.07 20.08 -3.75
C PHE A 70 -3.54 18.75 -4.33
N MET A 71 -4.11 17.60 -3.95
CA MET A 71 -3.72 16.28 -4.47
C MET A 71 -4.77 15.76 -5.44
N ASP A 72 -4.34 15.17 -6.53
CA ASP A 72 -5.18 14.54 -7.54
C ASP A 72 -4.43 13.35 -8.15
N VAL A 73 -5.11 12.54 -8.95
CA VAL A 73 -4.49 11.47 -9.71
C VAL A 73 -3.47 12.02 -10.70
N ASP A 74 -2.47 11.24 -11.03
CA ASP A 74 -1.47 11.63 -12.03
C ASP A 74 -2.11 11.88 -13.40
N PRO A 75 -1.66 12.91 -14.15
CA PRO A 75 -1.98 13.06 -15.57
C PRO A 75 -1.55 11.81 -16.35
N LYS A 76 -2.28 11.51 -17.45
CA LYS A 76 -2.09 10.27 -18.21
C LYS A 76 -0.64 9.99 -18.63
N GLU A 77 0.08 11.02 -19.03
CA GLU A 77 1.50 10.89 -19.41
C GLU A 77 2.39 10.44 -18.23
N ARG A 78 2.14 11.01 -17.04
CA ARG A 78 2.87 10.63 -15.82
C ARG A 78 2.49 9.22 -15.36
N GLU A 79 1.21 8.87 -15.43
CA GLU A 79 0.72 7.52 -15.17
C GLU A 79 1.46 6.48 -16.02
N VAL A 80 1.47 6.68 -17.36
CA VAL A 80 2.13 5.75 -18.30
C VAL A 80 3.61 5.62 -17.99
N ARG A 81 4.29 6.76 -17.76
CA ARG A 81 5.72 6.77 -17.44
C ARG A 81 6.03 6.02 -16.12
N LYS A 82 5.25 6.28 -15.06
CA LYS A 82 5.43 5.58 -13.77
C LYS A 82 5.17 4.09 -13.91
N LYS A 83 4.12 3.67 -14.63
CA LYS A 83 3.81 2.25 -14.88
C LYS A 83 4.91 1.55 -15.66
N SER A 84 5.42 2.16 -16.73
CA SER A 84 6.51 1.59 -17.52
C SER A 84 7.79 1.44 -16.70
N LYS A 85 8.15 2.48 -15.94
CA LYS A 85 9.33 2.45 -15.07
C LYS A 85 9.21 1.39 -13.97
N SER A 86 8.08 1.36 -13.27
CA SER A 86 7.86 0.38 -12.20
C SER A 86 7.85 -1.06 -12.70
N ALA A 87 7.34 -1.32 -13.92
CA ALA A 87 7.39 -2.65 -14.52
C ALA A 87 8.84 -3.11 -14.80
N GLN A 88 9.71 -2.21 -15.28
CA GLN A 88 11.13 -2.51 -15.48
C GLN A 88 11.85 -2.76 -14.15
N GLU A 89 11.62 -1.90 -13.15
CA GLU A 89 12.19 -2.05 -11.81
C GLU A 89 11.73 -3.34 -11.14
N LEU A 90 10.46 -3.71 -11.30
CA LEU A 90 9.90 -4.94 -10.74
C LEU A 90 10.58 -6.19 -11.26
N SER A 91 10.95 -6.25 -12.55
CA SER A 91 11.69 -7.39 -13.11
C SER A 91 13.03 -7.60 -12.40
N VAL A 92 13.77 -6.51 -12.17
CA VAL A 92 15.07 -6.56 -11.44
C VAL A 92 14.84 -6.96 -9.97
N ILE A 93 13.80 -6.42 -9.33
CA ILE A 93 13.45 -6.76 -7.95
C ILE A 93 13.12 -8.25 -7.82
N CYS A 94 12.34 -8.80 -8.75
CA CYS A 94 11.99 -10.23 -8.75
C CYS A 94 13.25 -11.12 -8.87
N GLU A 95 14.20 -10.77 -9.72
CA GLU A 95 15.48 -11.49 -9.84
C GLU A 95 16.27 -11.44 -8.54
N GLU A 96 16.42 -10.26 -7.93
CA GLU A 96 17.14 -10.08 -6.67
C GLU A 96 16.49 -10.84 -5.50
N ILE A 97 15.15 -10.87 -5.44
CA ILE A 97 14.41 -11.64 -4.44
C ILE A 97 14.58 -13.15 -4.69
N PHE A 98 14.49 -13.59 -5.94
CA PHE A 98 14.68 -14.99 -6.31
C PHE A 98 16.08 -15.47 -5.92
N ASP A 99 17.10 -14.66 -6.17
CA ASP A 99 18.49 -14.91 -5.80
C ASP A 99 18.75 -14.72 -4.29
N ARG A 100 17.75 -14.32 -3.52
CA ARG A 100 17.85 -14.03 -2.07
C ARG A 100 18.99 -13.05 -1.76
N LYS A 101 19.12 -11.98 -2.52
CA LYS A 101 20.14 -10.96 -2.30
C LYS A 101 19.85 -10.19 -1.00
N GLU A 102 20.77 -10.33 -0.05
CA GLU A 102 20.70 -9.63 1.25
C GLU A 102 21.35 -8.25 1.20
N GLY A 103 20.94 -7.35 2.11
CA GLY A 103 21.50 -6.00 2.25
C GLY A 103 21.06 -5.02 1.15
N VAL A 104 20.10 -5.41 0.31
CA VAL A 104 19.60 -4.54 -0.77
C VAL A 104 18.60 -3.53 -0.21
N ASN A 105 18.86 -2.23 -0.49
CA ASN A 105 17.98 -1.13 -0.09
C ASN A 105 17.77 -0.17 -1.27
N ARG A 106 16.76 -0.50 -2.12
CA ARG A 106 16.37 0.34 -3.27
C ARG A 106 15.11 1.15 -2.91
N LEU A 107 15.30 2.24 -2.16
CA LEU A 107 14.23 3.00 -1.55
C LEU A 107 14.19 4.44 -2.03
N VAL A 108 13.01 4.92 -2.39
CA VAL A 108 12.72 6.34 -2.62
C VAL A 108 12.08 6.92 -1.36
N LYS A 109 12.90 7.46 -0.45
CA LYS A 109 12.44 7.98 0.84
C LYS A 109 11.88 9.41 0.77
N GLY A 110 12.17 10.15 -0.30
CA GLY A 110 11.81 11.56 -0.42
C GLY A 110 12.68 12.50 0.41
N PRO A 111 12.46 13.82 0.30
CA PRO A 111 13.16 14.82 1.11
C PRO A 111 12.63 14.80 2.54
N ILE A 112 13.52 14.98 3.52
CA ILE A 112 13.20 15.09 4.96
C ILE A 112 12.20 13.99 5.42
N PRO A 113 12.51 12.69 5.25
CA PRO A 113 11.56 11.59 5.47
C PRO A 113 11.06 11.54 6.93
N TRP A 114 11.89 11.91 7.91
CA TRP A 114 11.48 11.98 9.31
C TRP A 114 10.32 12.98 9.53
N PHE A 115 10.43 14.19 8.98
CA PHE A 115 9.39 15.21 9.15
C PHE A 115 8.06 14.76 8.53
N PHE A 116 8.11 14.27 7.29
CA PHE A 116 6.90 13.80 6.62
C PHE A 116 6.28 12.57 7.29
N THR A 117 7.08 11.65 7.80
CA THR A 117 6.53 10.45 8.45
C THR A 117 6.03 10.74 9.86
N LYS A 118 6.81 11.44 10.70
CA LYS A 118 6.46 11.58 12.12
C LYS A 118 5.54 12.77 12.39
N VAL A 119 5.72 13.89 11.71
CA VAL A 119 4.90 15.10 11.95
C VAL A 119 3.67 15.10 11.05
N VAL A 120 3.89 15.09 9.71
CA VAL A 120 2.78 15.15 8.76
C VAL A 120 1.95 13.87 8.79
N GLY A 121 2.60 12.70 8.78
CA GLY A 121 1.94 11.39 8.85
C GLY A 121 1.17 11.21 10.16
N GLY A 122 1.75 11.57 11.30
CA GLY A 122 1.06 11.50 12.60
C GLY A 122 -0.15 12.42 12.70
N PHE A 123 -0.12 13.60 12.09
CA PHE A 123 -1.30 14.46 11.97
C PHE A 123 -2.34 13.85 11.02
N PHE A 124 -1.90 13.36 9.88
CA PHE A 124 -2.74 12.72 8.89
C PHE A 124 -3.52 11.55 9.48
N GLU A 125 -2.83 10.65 10.17
CA GLU A 125 -3.40 9.47 10.80
C GLU A 125 -4.48 9.82 11.83
N LYS A 126 -4.25 10.85 12.66
CA LYS A 126 -5.18 11.24 13.73
C LYS A 126 -6.38 12.04 13.25
N VAL A 127 -6.25 12.79 12.15
CA VAL A 127 -7.25 13.81 11.77
C VAL A 127 -7.90 13.53 10.43
N LEU A 128 -7.16 12.96 9.47
CA LEU A 128 -7.60 12.84 8.09
C LEU A 128 -8.08 11.43 7.71
N ILE A 129 -7.70 10.41 8.49
CA ILE A 129 -8.22 9.05 8.29
C ILE A 129 -9.63 8.98 8.90
N THR A 130 -10.64 9.03 8.05
CA THR A 130 -12.05 9.02 8.46
C THR A 130 -12.97 8.70 7.30
N ASP A 131 -14.05 7.99 7.57
CA ASP A 131 -15.15 7.75 6.65
C ASP A 131 -16.23 8.83 6.67
N LYS A 132 -16.25 9.68 7.72
CA LYS A 132 -17.33 10.67 7.97
C LYS A 132 -17.55 11.68 6.84
N ARG A 133 -16.56 11.88 5.98
CA ARG A 133 -16.64 12.82 4.87
C ARG A 133 -17.09 12.16 3.57
N PHE A 134 -17.11 10.82 3.51
CA PHE A 134 -17.66 10.11 2.36
C PHE A 134 -19.17 10.23 2.32
N HIS A 135 -19.68 10.42 1.12
CA HIS A 135 -21.11 10.43 0.86
C HIS A 135 -21.41 9.99 -0.58
N VAL A 136 -22.67 9.68 -0.83
CA VAL A 136 -23.15 9.29 -2.15
C VAL A 136 -24.00 10.40 -2.78
N GLU A 137 -23.68 10.75 -4.03
CA GLU A 137 -24.52 11.59 -4.87
C GLU A 137 -25.65 10.70 -5.44
N LYS A 138 -26.84 10.83 -4.84
CA LYS A 138 -27.96 9.92 -5.09
C LYS A 138 -28.49 9.97 -6.52
N ASP A 139 -28.40 11.13 -7.16
CA ASP A 139 -28.79 11.36 -8.56
C ASP A 139 -27.84 10.66 -9.56
N LYS A 140 -26.59 10.42 -9.19
CA LYS A 140 -25.62 9.68 -10.00
C LYS A 140 -25.55 8.20 -9.68
N CYS A 141 -25.97 7.79 -8.47
CA CYS A 141 -25.78 6.44 -7.97
C CYS A 141 -26.81 5.47 -8.55
N VAL A 142 -26.35 4.47 -9.28
CA VAL A 142 -27.16 3.38 -9.83
C VAL A 142 -27.29 2.16 -8.90
N LYS A 143 -26.80 2.26 -7.67
CA LYS A 143 -26.91 1.22 -6.62
C LYS A 143 -26.30 -0.13 -7.01
N CYS A 144 -25.20 -0.11 -7.75
CA CYS A 144 -24.56 -1.32 -8.30
C CYS A 144 -23.76 -2.15 -7.26
N GLY A 145 -23.46 -1.60 -6.08
CA GLY A 145 -22.73 -2.30 -5.02
C GLY A 145 -21.23 -2.37 -5.18
N ILE A 146 -20.63 -1.87 -6.27
CA ILE A 146 -19.18 -1.93 -6.51
C ILE A 146 -18.40 -1.35 -5.33
N CYS A 147 -18.79 -0.18 -4.81
CA CYS A 147 -18.11 0.49 -3.72
C CYS A 147 -18.05 -0.36 -2.42
N ALA A 148 -19.10 -1.10 -2.10
CA ALA A 148 -19.12 -2.02 -0.97
C ALA A 148 -18.21 -3.24 -1.23
N ASN A 149 -18.28 -3.81 -2.44
CA ASN A 149 -17.49 -4.99 -2.81
C ASN A 149 -15.97 -4.75 -2.85
N VAL A 150 -15.54 -3.52 -3.22
CA VAL A 150 -14.11 -3.19 -3.30
C VAL A 150 -13.54 -2.63 -1.99
N CYS A 151 -14.36 -2.43 -0.96
CA CYS A 151 -13.88 -1.91 0.32
C CYS A 151 -13.02 -2.97 1.03
N PRO A 152 -11.71 -2.74 1.24
CA PRO A 152 -10.81 -3.76 1.77
C PRO A 152 -11.07 -4.09 3.25
N VAL A 153 -11.80 -3.22 3.96
CA VAL A 153 -12.12 -3.38 5.38
C VAL A 153 -13.63 -3.58 5.63
N GLY A 154 -14.44 -3.67 4.56
CA GLY A 154 -15.88 -3.89 4.69
C GLY A 154 -16.65 -2.75 5.37
N ASP A 155 -16.16 -1.53 5.36
CA ASP A 155 -16.75 -0.36 6.02
C ASP A 155 -17.98 0.21 5.27
N ILE A 156 -18.42 -0.42 4.17
CA ILE A 156 -19.54 0.03 3.36
C ILE A 156 -20.55 -1.10 3.20
N LYS A 157 -21.78 -0.87 3.64
CA LYS A 157 -22.92 -1.75 3.35
C LYS A 157 -23.79 -1.16 2.25
N GLY A 158 -24.68 -1.98 1.66
CA GLY A 158 -25.60 -1.59 0.60
C GLY A 158 -25.09 -1.94 -0.78
N GLY A 159 -25.72 -1.40 -1.79
CA GLY A 159 -25.58 -1.81 -3.18
C GLY A 159 -26.60 -2.86 -3.59
N HIS A 160 -26.57 -3.33 -4.85
CA HIS A 160 -27.57 -4.27 -5.38
C HIS A 160 -29.02 -3.79 -5.19
N GLY A 161 -29.27 -2.52 -5.50
CA GLY A 161 -30.59 -1.88 -5.35
C GLY A 161 -30.67 -0.89 -4.19
N GLU A 162 -29.69 -0.86 -3.30
CA GLU A 162 -29.62 0.07 -2.16
C GLU A 162 -28.49 1.07 -2.33
N TYR A 163 -28.61 2.23 -1.70
CA TYR A 163 -27.52 3.19 -1.62
C TYR A 163 -26.43 2.70 -0.67
N PRO A 164 -25.14 2.97 -0.96
CA PRO A 164 -24.08 2.66 -0.02
C PRO A 164 -24.16 3.54 1.22
N GLU A 165 -23.89 2.94 2.37
CA GLU A 165 -23.77 3.60 3.66
C GLU A 165 -22.47 3.19 4.34
N TRP A 166 -21.70 4.16 4.88
CA TRP A 166 -20.51 3.88 5.66
C TRP A 166 -20.88 3.52 7.10
N LEU A 167 -20.21 2.51 7.65
CA LEU A 167 -20.57 1.92 8.95
C LEU A 167 -20.02 2.70 10.14
N HIS A 168 -19.04 3.57 9.91
CA HIS A 168 -18.41 4.42 10.93
C HIS A 168 -17.77 3.66 12.10
N HIS A 169 -17.27 2.44 11.85
CA HIS A 169 -16.61 1.60 12.87
C HIS A 169 -15.15 1.99 13.14
N LYS A 170 -14.64 3.05 12.54
CA LYS A 170 -13.24 3.52 12.58
C LYS A 170 -12.25 2.62 11.83
N ASP A 171 -12.75 1.73 10.98
CA ASP A 171 -11.93 0.80 10.20
C ASP A 171 -11.53 1.37 8.84
N CYS A 172 -12.18 2.45 8.40
CA CYS A 172 -11.92 3.09 7.11
C CYS A 172 -10.47 3.57 7.01
N LEU A 173 -9.76 3.10 5.98
CA LEU A 173 -8.38 3.48 5.69
C LEU A 173 -8.26 4.80 4.92
N THR A 174 -9.37 5.42 4.55
CA THR A 174 -9.41 6.59 3.63
C THR A 174 -8.59 6.34 2.36
N CYS A 175 -8.64 5.11 1.85
CA CYS A 175 -7.87 4.65 0.69
C CYS A 175 -8.49 5.04 -0.65
N PHE A 176 -9.69 5.60 -0.66
CA PHE A 176 -10.46 6.02 -1.84
C PHE A 176 -10.77 4.90 -2.85
N THR A 177 -10.60 3.63 -2.52
CA THR A 177 -10.93 2.53 -3.43
C THR A 177 -12.39 2.58 -3.88
N CYS A 178 -13.32 2.87 -2.97
CA CYS A 178 -14.74 3.05 -3.29
C CYS A 178 -14.98 4.21 -4.28
N TYR A 179 -14.27 5.32 -4.13
CA TYR A 179 -14.33 6.47 -5.03
C TYR A 179 -13.78 6.11 -6.41
N HIS A 180 -12.58 5.53 -6.47
CA HIS A 180 -11.90 5.24 -7.72
C HIS A 180 -12.61 4.19 -8.59
N HIS A 181 -13.32 3.25 -7.97
CA HIS A 181 -14.06 2.20 -8.70
C HIS A 181 -15.51 2.55 -9.01
N CYS A 182 -15.99 3.72 -8.59
CA CYS A 182 -17.35 4.13 -8.91
C CYS A 182 -17.48 4.57 -10.37
N PRO A 183 -18.15 3.81 -11.27
CA PRO A 183 -18.19 4.13 -12.69
C PRO A 183 -19.02 5.37 -13.02
N HIS A 184 -19.84 5.82 -12.06
CA HIS A 184 -20.71 6.98 -12.20
C HIS A 184 -20.23 8.20 -11.43
N HIS A 185 -19.03 8.16 -10.82
CA HIS A 185 -18.53 9.24 -9.98
C HIS A 185 -19.55 9.69 -8.92
N ALA A 186 -20.23 8.72 -8.32
CA ALA A 186 -21.28 8.97 -7.34
C ALA A 186 -20.80 8.94 -5.89
N ILE A 187 -19.54 8.55 -5.64
CA ILE A 187 -18.92 8.58 -4.32
C ILE A 187 -18.03 9.82 -4.23
N GLU A 188 -18.26 10.63 -3.21
CA GLU A 188 -17.49 11.86 -2.98
C GLU A 188 -16.97 11.93 -1.55
N PHE A 189 -15.88 12.70 -1.34
CA PHE A 189 -15.29 12.98 -0.03
C PHE A 189 -15.33 14.47 0.27
N GLY A 190 -16.38 14.93 0.91
CA GLY A 190 -16.71 16.35 1.03
C GLY A 190 -16.94 16.98 -0.35
N ARG A 191 -16.53 18.22 -0.52
CA ARG A 191 -16.66 18.93 -1.82
C ARG A 191 -15.40 18.85 -2.68
N GLN A 192 -14.32 18.32 -2.13
CA GLN A 192 -12.99 18.42 -2.76
C GLN A 192 -12.75 17.41 -3.87
N THR A 193 -13.49 16.31 -3.93
CA THR A 193 -13.32 15.27 -4.93
C THR A 193 -14.18 15.43 -6.18
N GLN A 194 -15.17 16.31 -6.16
CA GLN A 194 -16.15 16.50 -7.25
C GLN A 194 -15.56 16.79 -8.64
N LYS A 195 -14.33 17.34 -8.68
CA LYS A 195 -13.65 17.70 -9.93
C LYS A 195 -12.34 16.92 -10.15
N LYS A 196 -12.07 15.92 -9.31
CA LYS A 196 -10.83 15.15 -9.38
C LYS A 196 -10.98 13.89 -10.21
N GLY A 197 -9.86 13.41 -10.71
CA GLY A 197 -9.81 12.19 -11.48
C GLY A 197 -10.04 10.94 -10.64
N GLN A 198 -10.25 9.83 -11.33
CA GLN A 198 -10.29 8.48 -10.76
C GLN A 198 -9.16 7.66 -11.37
N TYR A 199 -8.51 6.86 -10.56
CA TYR A 199 -7.46 5.95 -10.99
C TYR A 199 -7.49 4.67 -10.16
N PHE A 200 -7.43 3.54 -10.81
CA PHE A 200 -7.05 2.26 -10.22
C PHE A 200 -6.22 1.47 -11.24
N TYR A 201 -5.34 0.64 -10.76
CA TYR A 201 -4.46 -0.13 -11.62
C TYR A 201 -5.27 -1.17 -12.42
N LYS A 202 -5.05 -1.16 -13.75
CA LYS A 202 -5.64 -2.13 -14.68
C LYS A 202 -4.56 -2.86 -15.42
#